data_fb36b4325d4b6b9d55e870b55f5a14eb
#
_entry.id   fb36b4325d4b6b9d55e870b55f5a14eb
#
_cell.length_a   1.000
_cell.length_b   1.000
_cell.length_c   1.000
_cell.angle_alpha   90.00
_cell.angle_beta   90.00
_cell.angle_gamma   90.00
#
_symmetry.space_group_name_H-M   'P 1'
#
loop_
_entity.id
_entity.type
_entity.pdbx_description
1 polymer ?
#
loop_
_entity_poly.entity_id
_entity_poly.type
_entity_poly.pdbx_seq_one_letter_code
_entity_poly.pdbx_strand_id
1 'polypeptide(L)'
;MIPVKNITLAEADAYFSSIGEKTYRGKQLFNWLYERNVESFDEMTNFSKELRKRLSEDFLFTTLFTEDRVISPSDGTEKFLFRTIDDHYIESVLIRNDTEDGERLTICVSSQIGCPMNCSFCATAKLGFVRNLETSEILEQINQVRRISDLKNNNIVFMGMGEPFLNYDNVLKAADIMNYTFGFHISVRKITISTCGIHSGIERFIDEERPYNLAISLNDTEPEKRRVNMPVEKKYPFAEIAALLERKFPVSRNRLTIEYVMRKDNISKEDAKRLKKMFRYARIKLNLIPLNGIDAPSGREVDAFLKELEIMNVPVSIRNSAGSDIDGACGQLAGKKTIQAIETQGSLVTIM
;
A
#
# COMPACT_ATOMS: atom_id res chain seq x y z
N MET A 1 24.78 4.67 -9.37
CA MET A 1 24.71 3.32 -8.77
C MET A 1 23.25 2.88 -8.72
N ILE A 2 22.97 1.61 -8.94
CA ILE A 2 21.62 1.04 -8.87
C ILE A 2 21.36 0.67 -7.39
N PRO A 3 20.18 0.97 -6.83
CA PRO A 3 19.84 0.49 -5.49
C PRO A 3 19.85 -1.04 -5.42
N VAL A 4 20.55 -1.60 -4.44
CA VAL A 4 20.66 -3.06 -4.29
C VAL A 4 19.29 -3.75 -4.07
N LYS A 5 18.34 -3.04 -3.50
CA LYS A 5 16.98 -3.55 -3.27
C LYS A 5 16.06 -3.43 -4.51
N ASN A 6 16.57 -2.86 -5.62
CA ASN A 6 15.86 -2.88 -6.90
C ASN A 6 16.07 -4.20 -7.68
N ILE A 7 17.07 -5.00 -7.33
CA ILE A 7 17.37 -6.23 -8.08
C ILE A 7 16.52 -7.41 -7.60
N THR A 8 16.10 -8.25 -8.55
CA THR A 8 15.49 -9.56 -8.28
C THR A 8 16.56 -10.59 -7.90
N LEU A 9 16.15 -11.75 -7.40
CA LEU A 9 17.09 -12.84 -7.12
C LEU A 9 17.82 -13.30 -8.38
N ALA A 10 17.13 -13.39 -9.52
CA ALA A 10 17.74 -13.77 -10.78
C ALA A 10 18.79 -12.75 -11.25
N GLU A 11 18.52 -11.45 -11.10
CA GLU A 11 19.47 -10.38 -11.38
C GLU A 11 20.67 -10.42 -10.42
N ALA A 12 20.45 -10.73 -9.13
CA ALA A 12 21.53 -10.93 -8.16
C ALA A 12 22.41 -12.15 -8.53
N ASP A 13 21.80 -13.28 -8.91
CA ASP A 13 22.52 -14.48 -9.34
C ASP A 13 23.36 -14.20 -10.62
N ALA A 14 22.80 -13.45 -11.55
CA ALA A 14 23.51 -13.00 -12.77
C ALA A 14 24.68 -12.07 -12.43
N TYR A 15 24.47 -11.10 -11.53
CA TYR A 15 25.54 -10.21 -11.07
C TYR A 15 26.69 -11.00 -10.42
N PHE A 16 26.42 -11.88 -9.47
CA PHE A 16 27.47 -12.69 -8.82
C PHE A 16 28.23 -13.56 -9.83
N SER A 17 27.51 -14.17 -10.79
CA SER A 17 28.16 -14.92 -11.87
C SER A 17 29.08 -14.04 -12.71
N SER A 18 28.70 -12.81 -13.02
CA SER A 18 29.48 -11.88 -13.84
C SER A 18 30.82 -11.46 -13.20
N ILE A 19 30.89 -11.49 -11.87
CA ILE A 19 32.10 -11.16 -11.09
C ILE A 19 32.89 -12.39 -10.64
N GLY A 20 32.54 -13.60 -11.15
CA GLY A 20 33.24 -14.85 -10.84
C GLY A 20 32.83 -15.49 -9.50
N GLU A 21 31.80 -14.99 -8.84
CA GLU A 21 31.25 -15.57 -7.63
C GLU A 21 30.18 -16.62 -7.96
N LYS A 22 29.87 -17.48 -6.99
CA LYS A 22 28.83 -18.52 -7.15
C LYS A 22 27.42 -17.94 -7.01
N THR A 23 26.46 -18.44 -7.78
CA THR A 23 25.07 -17.95 -7.82
C THR A 23 24.37 -17.98 -6.46
N TYR A 24 24.67 -18.97 -5.59
CA TYR A 24 24.06 -19.02 -4.25
C TYR A 24 24.30 -17.74 -3.41
N ARG A 25 25.25 -16.88 -3.81
CA ARG A 25 25.51 -15.58 -3.19
C ARG A 25 24.30 -14.64 -3.32
N GLY A 26 23.50 -14.75 -4.38
CA GLY A 26 22.24 -14.01 -4.51
C GLY A 26 21.28 -14.31 -3.37
N LYS A 27 21.09 -15.59 -3.02
CA LYS A 27 20.28 -15.99 -1.87
C LYS A 27 20.83 -15.48 -0.54
N GLN A 28 22.15 -15.48 -0.38
CA GLN A 28 22.80 -14.93 0.81
C GLN A 28 22.60 -13.42 0.91
N LEU A 29 22.71 -12.68 -0.21
CA LEU A 29 22.44 -11.26 -0.27
C LEU A 29 20.99 -10.96 0.15
N PHE A 30 20.02 -11.67 -0.39
CA PHE A 30 18.60 -11.51 -0.03
C PHE A 30 18.32 -11.80 1.44
N ASN A 31 18.95 -12.84 2.00
CA ASN A 31 18.85 -13.13 3.43
C ASN A 31 19.39 -11.97 4.29
N TRP A 32 20.52 -11.37 3.90
CA TRP A 32 21.06 -10.22 4.61
C TRP A 32 20.17 -8.98 4.49
N LEU A 33 19.69 -8.68 3.28
CA LEU A 33 18.89 -7.48 3.03
C LEU A 33 17.52 -7.51 3.73
N TYR A 34 16.86 -8.67 3.77
CA TYR A 34 15.44 -8.75 4.11
C TYR A 34 15.10 -9.57 5.35
N GLU A 35 15.81 -10.68 5.60
CA GLU A 35 15.60 -11.50 6.80
C GLU A 35 16.39 -10.93 7.98
N ARG A 36 17.69 -10.71 7.79
CA ARG A 36 18.56 -10.11 8.81
C ARG A 36 18.41 -8.59 8.90
N ASN A 37 17.91 -7.97 7.84
CA ASN A 37 17.58 -6.56 7.78
C ASN A 37 18.74 -5.64 8.18
N VAL A 38 19.94 -5.92 7.65
CA VAL A 38 21.17 -5.14 7.92
C VAL A 38 21.13 -3.74 7.31
N GLU A 39 21.98 -2.84 7.81
CA GLU A 39 22.02 -1.44 7.39
C GLU A 39 23.17 -1.12 6.43
N SER A 40 24.10 -2.06 6.25
CA SER A 40 25.26 -1.88 5.36
C SER A 40 25.77 -3.20 4.81
N PHE A 41 26.55 -3.13 3.71
CA PHE A 41 27.28 -4.28 3.20
C PHE A 41 28.32 -4.79 4.20
N ASP A 42 28.85 -3.96 5.07
CA ASP A 42 29.88 -4.34 6.06
C ASP A 42 29.39 -5.35 7.09
N GLU A 43 28.10 -5.39 7.36
CA GLU A 43 27.47 -6.34 8.27
C GLU A 43 27.35 -7.75 7.66
N MET A 44 27.53 -7.92 6.35
CA MET A 44 27.38 -9.19 5.64
C MET A 44 28.61 -10.08 5.85
N THR A 45 28.81 -10.56 7.06
CA THR A 45 30.06 -11.19 7.54
C THR A 45 30.44 -12.50 6.85
N ASN A 46 29.51 -13.18 6.15
CA ASN A 46 29.80 -14.35 5.33
C ASN A 46 30.30 -14.02 3.90
N PHE A 47 30.35 -12.73 3.56
CA PHE A 47 31.03 -12.23 2.37
C PHE A 47 32.44 -11.78 2.74
N SER A 48 33.41 -11.99 1.82
CA SER A 48 34.76 -11.49 2.03
C SER A 48 34.79 -9.96 2.08
N LYS A 49 35.83 -9.38 2.66
CA LYS A 49 35.98 -7.91 2.71
C LYS A 49 36.03 -7.31 1.31
N GLU A 50 36.69 -7.97 0.38
CA GLU A 50 36.80 -7.59 -1.02
C GLU A 50 35.43 -7.59 -1.71
N LEU A 51 34.60 -8.61 -1.46
CA LEU A 51 33.27 -8.71 -2.04
C LEU A 51 32.35 -7.63 -1.45
N ARG A 52 32.40 -7.38 -0.12
CA ARG A 52 31.61 -6.30 0.50
C ARG A 52 31.99 -4.92 -0.04
N LYS A 53 33.29 -4.67 -0.23
CA LYS A 53 33.78 -3.44 -0.86
C LYS A 53 33.26 -3.33 -2.30
N ARG A 54 33.35 -4.41 -3.10
CA ARG A 54 32.83 -4.45 -4.46
C ARG A 54 31.34 -4.13 -4.52
N LEU A 55 30.55 -4.73 -3.63
CA LEU A 55 29.12 -4.45 -3.55
C LEU A 55 28.84 -2.98 -3.22
N SER A 56 29.63 -2.36 -2.34
CA SER A 56 29.47 -0.92 -2.00
C SER A 56 29.92 0.03 -3.12
N GLU A 57 30.77 -0.43 -4.04
CA GLU A 57 31.17 0.32 -5.22
C GLU A 57 30.14 0.19 -6.35
N ASP A 58 29.48 -0.95 -6.48
CA ASP A 58 28.55 -1.26 -7.58
C ASP A 58 27.10 -0.85 -7.25
N PHE A 59 26.69 -0.88 -5.96
CA PHE A 59 25.30 -0.66 -5.54
C PHE A 59 25.14 0.43 -4.47
N LEU A 60 24.00 1.11 -4.55
CA LEU A 60 23.50 1.95 -3.47
C LEU A 60 22.72 1.10 -2.46
N PHE A 61 23.06 1.21 -1.17
CA PHE A 61 22.44 0.39 -0.12
C PHE A 61 21.10 0.96 0.37
N THR A 62 21.07 2.26 0.68
CA THR A 62 19.92 2.96 1.29
C THR A 62 19.31 3.96 0.33
N THR A 63 18.00 3.99 0.22
CA THR A 63 17.22 4.90 -0.63
C THR A 63 16.21 5.75 0.15
N LEU A 64 15.94 5.40 1.40
CA LEU A 64 15.07 6.15 2.31
C LEU A 64 15.75 6.40 3.66
N PHE A 65 15.45 7.54 4.26
CA PHE A 65 15.92 7.94 5.59
C PHE A 65 14.72 8.21 6.49
N THR A 66 14.71 7.64 7.69
CA THR A 66 13.67 7.92 8.68
C THR A 66 13.90 9.32 9.26
N GLU A 67 12.95 10.22 9.08
CA GLU A 67 12.99 11.60 9.58
C GLU A 67 12.19 11.77 10.86
N ASP A 68 11.06 11.05 10.98
CA ASP A 68 10.19 11.17 12.15
C ASP A 68 9.38 9.89 12.38
N ARG A 69 8.96 9.69 13.62
CA ARG A 69 8.06 8.63 14.06
C ARG A 69 7.11 9.17 15.09
N VAL A 70 5.82 9.00 14.87
CA VAL A 70 4.76 9.37 15.80
C VAL A 70 3.98 8.13 16.19
N ILE A 71 3.73 7.95 17.50
CA ILE A 71 2.96 6.82 18.03
C ILE A 71 1.63 7.33 18.54
N SER A 72 0.53 6.73 18.11
CA SER A 72 -0.81 7.03 18.62
C SER A 72 -0.94 6.59 20.08
N PRO A 73 -1.29 7.50 21.00
CA PRO A 73 -1.60 7.14 22.37
C PRO A 73 -2.92 6.37 22.50
N SER A 74 -3.78 6.42 21.49
CA SER A 74 -5.11 5.80 21.54
C SER A 74 -5.10 4.31 21.19
N ASP A 75 -4.28 3.88 20.22
CA ASP A 75 -4.30 2.52 19.69
C ASP A 75 -2.91 1.93 19.37
N GLY A 76 -1.84 2.65 19.69
CA GLY A 76 -0.47 2.20 19.45
C GLY A 76 -0.04 2.18 17.97
N THR A 77 -0.87 2.68 17.06
CA THR A 77 -0.51 2.86 15.65
C THR A 77 0.70 3.78 15.51
N GLU A 78 1.62 3.44 14.62
CA GLU A 78 2.85 4.21 14.43
C GLU A 78 2.89 4.77 13.02
N LYS A 79 3.07 6.08 12.88
CA LYS A 79 3.30 6.74 11.60
C LYS A 79 4.76 7.12 11.45
N PHE A 80 5.33 6.75 10.32
CA PHE A 80 6.72 7.02 9.95
C PHE A 80 6.76 8.03 8.81
N LEU A 81 7.63 9.02 8.93
CA LEU A 81 7.99 9.93 7.86
C LEU A 81 9.36 9.54 7.32
N PHE A 82 9.45 9.32 6.04
CA PHE A 82 10.69 8.99 5.34
C PHE A 82 11.04 10.08 4.34
N ARG A 83 12.34 10.36 4.21
CA ARG A 83 12.90 11.21 3.17
C ARG A 83 13.61 10.35 2.13
N THR A 84 13.32 10.61 0.86
CA THR A 84 14.00 10.00 -0.28
C THR A 84 15.36 10.65 -0.55
N ILE A 85 16.21 10.02 -1.37
CA ILE A 85 17.52 10.59 -1.74
C ILE A 85 17.44 11.87 -2.58
N ASP A 86 16.28 12.11 -3.21
CA ASP A 86 15.97 13.34 -3.96
C ASP A 86 15.11 14.34 -3.15
N ASP A 87 15.20 14.25 -1.81
CA ASP A 87 14.63 15.17 -0.83
C ASP A 87 13.10 15.32 -0.87
N HIS A 88 12.40 14.27 -1.29
CA HIS A 88 10.96 14.19 -1.14
C HIS A 88 10.56 13.38 0.11
N TYR A 89 9.31 13.52 0.51
CA TYR A 89 8.79 12.86 1.70
C TYR A 89 7.66 11.90 1.37
N ILE A 90 7.68 10.75 2.03
CA ILE A 90 6.60 9.76 2.01
C ILE A 90 6.31 9.29 3.44
N GLU A 91 5.11 8.76 3.64
CA GLU A 91 4.69 8.23 4.93
C GLU A 91 4.33 6.75 4.84
N SER A 92 4.57 6.02 5.91
CA SER A 92 4.10 4.65 6.13
C SER A 92 3.48 4.54 7.51
N VAL A 93 2.58 3.56 7.69
CA VAL A 93 1.92 3.35 8.97
C VAL A 93 2.01 1.89 9.38
N LEU A 94 2.44 1.66 10.62
CA LEU A 94 2.31 0.38 11.30
C LEU A 94 1.02 0.38 12.11
N ILE A 95 0.06 -0.43 11.71
CA ILE A 95 -1.22 -0.60 12.37
C ILE A 95 -1.14 -1.81 13.28
N ARG A 96 -1.49 -1.64 14.56
CA ARG A 96 -1.62 -2.68 15.56
C ARG A 96 -3.09 -2.95 15.81
N ASN A 97 -3.50 -4.21 15.69
CA ASN A 97 -4.86 -4.63 15.99
C ASN A 97 -4.81 -5.88 16.85
N ASP A 98 -5.45 -5.82 18.00
CA ASP A 98 -5.71 -7.01 18.81
C ASP A 98 -6.79 -7.84 18.14
N THR A 99 -6.54 -9.12 18.01
CA THR A 99 -7.49 -10.11 17.49
C THR A 99 -7.58 -11.28 18.49
N GLU A 100 -8.62 -12.10 18.36
CA GLU A 100 -8.75 -13.31 19.18
C GLU A 100 -7.55 -14.25 19.06
N ASP A 101 -6.87 -14.25 17.91
CA ASP A 101 -5.67 -15.06 17.62
C ASP A 101 -4.35 -14.36 18.02
N GLY A 102 -4.41 -13.22 18.72
CA GLY A 102 -3.26 -12.39 19.12
C GLY A 102 -3.12 -11.09 18.32
N GLU A 103 -2.01 -10.39 18.52
CA GLU A 103 -1.76 -9.10 17.86
C GLU A 103 -1.54 -9.29 16.34
N ARG A 104 -2.31 -8.58 15.54
CA ARG A 104 -2.18 -8.52 14.09
C ARG A 104 -1.50 -7.22 13.68
N LEU A 105 -0.30 -7.34 13.16
CA LEU A 105 0.50 -6.23 12.67
C LEU A 105 0.32 -6.05 11.16
N THR A 106 0.10 -4.80 10.72
CA THR A 106 -0.05 -4.47 9.30
C THR A 106 0.76 -3.22 8.97
N ILE A 107 1.69 -3.32 8.02
CA ILE A 107 2.43 -2.18 7.51
C ILE A 107 1.71 -1.66 6.25
N CYS A 108 1.28 -0.41 6.31
CA CYS A 108 0.71 0.33 5.20
C CYS A 108 1.84 1.08 4.49
N VAL A 109 2.10 0.72 3.23
CA VAL A 109 3.21 1.27 2.43
C VAL A 109 2.71 2.19 1.32
N SER A 110 3.51 3.21 1.03
CA SER A 110 3.33 4.14 -0.09
C SER A 110 3.91 3.57 -1.38
N SER A 111 3.32 3.95 -2.50
CA SER A 111 3.73 3.54 -3.86
C SER A 111 4.15 4.69 -4.76
N GLN A 112 3.84 5.92 -4.39
CA GLN A 112 4.18 7.14 -5.14
C GLN A 112 4.50 8.28 -4.17
N ILE A 113 5.21 9.29 -4.66
CA ILE A 113 5.33 10.60 -4.02
C ILE A 113 4.14 11.42 -4.51
N GLY A 114 3.19 11.72 -3.59
CA GLY A 114 1.88 12.27 -3.95
C GLY A 114 0.98 11.26 -4.66
N CYS A 115 -0.10 11.75 -5.31
CA CYS A 115 -1.04 10.89 -6.03
C CYS A 115 -1.79 11.67 -7.12
N PRO A 116 -1.87 11.17 -8.37
CA PRO A 116 -2.54 11.87 -9.46
C PRO A 116 -4.07 11.65 -9.48
N MET A 117 -4.64 10.85 -8.59
CA MET A 117 -6.05 10.45 -8.64
C MET A 117 -7.02 11.54 -8.17
N ASN A 118 -6.54 12.51 -7.40
CA ASN A 118 -7.30 13.67 -6.94
C ASN A 118 -8.65 13.35 -6.25
N CYS A 119 -8.66 12.29 -5.42
CA CYS A 119 -9.83 11.94 -4.60
C CYS A 119 -10.11 13.03 -3.56
N SER A 120 -11.35 13.50 -3.44
CA SER A 120 -11.73 14.66 -2.62
C SER A 120 -11.47 14.49 -1.11
N PHE A 121 -11.57 13.26 -0.63
CA PHE A 121 -11.39 12.89 0.79
C PHE A 121 -9.95 12.53 1.15
N CYS A 122 -9.01 12.50 0.19
CA CYS A 122 -7.65 12.03 0.41
C CYS A 122 -6.65 13.20 0.54
N ALA A 123 -5.96 13.28 1.67
CA ALA A 123 -4.97 14.31 1.91
C ALA A 123 -3.79 14.23 0.92
N THR A 124 -3.35 13.02 0.56
CA THR A 124 -2.28 12.80 -0.43
C THR A 124 -2.58 13.44 -1.78
N ALA A 125 -3.86 13.52 -2.17
CA ALA A 125 -4.25 14.14 -3.44
C ALA A 125 -3.91 15.64 -3.51
N LYS A 126 -3.88 16.32 -2.36
CA LYS A 126 -3.54 17.76 -2.25
C LYS A 126 -2.06 18.05 -2.54
N LEU A 127 -1.20 17.04 -2.42
CA LEU A 127 0.23 17.15 -2.73
C LEU A 127 0.53 17.13 -4.23
N GLY A 128 -0.47 16.78 -5.07
CA GLY A 128 -0.24 16.49 -6.47
C GLY A 128 0.54 15.18 -6.66
N PHE A 129 1.14 15.00 -7.83
CA PHE A 129 1.95 13.82 -8.17
C PHE A 129 3.34 14.28 -8.59
N VAL A 130 4.36 13.69 -7.99
CA VAL A 130 5.77 13.95 -8.33
C VAL A 130 6.33 12.80 -9.18
N ARG A 131 6.41 11.60 -8.60
CA ARG A 131 6.92 10.40 -9.29
C ARG A 131 6.47 9.10 -8.63
N ASN A 132 6.64 8.02 -9.35
CA ASN A 132 6.55 6.67 -8.80
C ASN A 132 7.72 6.40 -7.84
N LEU A 133 7.45 5.61 -6.80
CA LEU A 133 8.52 5.05 -5.98
C LEU A 133 9.17 3.88 -6.72
N GLU A 134 10.48 3.75 -6.57
CA GLU A 134 11.21 2.58 -7.02
C GLU A 134 10.92 1.36 -6.13
N THR A 135 11.18 0.17 -6.63
CA THR A 135 11.04 -1.07 -5.85
C THR A 135 11.83 -1.01 -4.53
N SER A 136 13.05 -0.46 -4.56
CA SER A 136 13.89 -0.28 -3.37
C SER A 136 13.24 0.61 -2.32
N GLU A 137 12.64 1.73 -2.73
CA GLU A 137 11.97 2.66 -1.82
C GLU A 137 10.73 2.02 -1.16
N ILE A 138 9.99 1.18 -1.92
CA ILE A 138 8.86 0.43 -1.37
C ILE A 138 9.34 -0.59 -0.33
N LEU A 139 10.41 -1.34 -0.61
CA LEU A 139 10.96 -2.35 0.29
C LEU A 139 11.64 -1.74 1.52
N GLU A 140 12.29 -0.59 1.36
CA GLU A 140 12.93 0.14 2.46
C GLU A 140 11.93 0.58 3.53
N GLN A 141 10.72 1.00 3.16
CA GLN A 141 9.67 1.30 4.12
C GLN A 141 9.45 0.12 5.08
N ILE A 142 9.35 -1.10 4.54
CA ILE A 142 9.13 -2.31 5.34
C ILE A 142 10.35 -2.62 6.20
N ASN A 143 11.55 -2.55 5.62
CA ASN A 143 12.79 -2.82 6.34
C ASN A 143 12.95 -1.90 7.55
N GLN A 144 12.75 -0.60 7.37
CA GLN A 144 12.91 0.38 8.44
C GLN A 144 11.83 0.26 9.51
N VAL A 145 10.54 0.10 9.12
CA VAL A 145 9.46 -0.15 10.08
C VAL A 145 9.73 -1.41 10.90
N ARG A 146 10.10 -2.53 10.25
CA ARG A 146 10.41 -3.79 10.96
C ARG A 146 11.58 -3.65 11.92
N ARG A 147 12.61 -2.89 11.56
CA ARG A 147 13.79 -2.67 12.40
C ARG A 147 13.46 -1.79 13.61
N ILE A 148 12.80 -0.65 13.37
CA ILE A 148 12.49 0.32 14.42
C ILE A 148 11.49 -0.25 15.43
N SER A 149 10.53 -1.07 14.97
CA SER A 149 9.46 -1.63 15.81
C SER A 149 9.68 -3.11 16.18
N ASP A 150 10.86 -3.67 15.87
CA ASP A 150 11.26 -5.08 16.15
C ASP A 150 10.21 -6.11 15.69
N LEU A 151 9.77 -6.01 14.44
CA LEU A 151 8.72 -6.87 13.90
C LEU A 151 9.27 -8.04 13.09
N LYS A 152 8.69 -9.24 13.30
CA LYS A 152 9.01 -10.44 12.50
C LYS A 152 7.89 -10.84 11.55
N ASN A 153 6.64 -10.77 12.01
CA ASN A 153 5.47 -11.22 11.25
C ASN A 153 4.49 -10.05 11.07
N ASN A 154 4.22 -9.68 9.83
CA ASN A 154 3.29 -8.59 9.51
C ASN A 154 2.54 -8.85 8.20
N ASN A 155 1.41 -8.15 8.05
CA ASN A 155 0.75 -8.01 6.76
C ASN A 155 1.26 -6.75 6.08
N ILE A 156 1.15 -6.71 4.75
CA ILE A 156 1.47 -5.53 3.94
C ILE A 156 0.22 -5.11 3.20
N VAL A 157 -0.08 -3.81 3.23
CA VAL A 157 -1.14 -3.22 2.43
C VAL A 157 -0.60 -2.02 1.65
N PHE A 158 -0.82 -2.00 0.35
CA PHE A 158 -0.50 -0.87 -0.51
C PHE A 158 -1.67 0.12 -0.50
N MET A 159 -1.80 0.85 0.63
CA MET A 159 -2.88 1.79 0.91
C MET A 159 -2.35 3.13 1.45
N GLY A 160 -1.04 3.35 1.34
CA GLY A 160 -0.38 4.60 1.68
C GLY A 160 -0.53 5.64 0.57
N MET A 161 0.49 6.47 0.38
CA MET A 161 0.48 7.50 -0.66
C MET A 161 0.61 6.88 -2.05
N GLY A 162 -0.23 7.35 -3.00
CA GLY A 162 -0.19 6.95 -4.41
C GLY A 162 -1.27 5.94 -4.82
N GLU A 163 -1.33 5.71 -6.14
CA GLU A 163 -2.15 4.68 -6.78
C GLU A 163 -1.24 3.53 -7.25
N PRO A 164 -1.28 2.36 -6.61
CA PRO A 164 -0.36 1.26 -6.91
C PRO A 164 -0.39 0.80 -8.37
N PHE A 165 -1.54 0.82 -9.02
CA PHE A 165 -1.63 0.37 -10.41
C PHE A 165 -1.17 1.39 -11.46
N LEU A 166 -0.83 2.62 -11.04
CA LEU A 166 -0.04 3.54 -11.87
C LEU A 166 1.47 3.35 -11.68
N ASN A 167 1.88 2.58 -10.67
CA ASN A 167 3.27 2.13 -10.45
C ASN A 167 3.36 0.60 -10.50
N TYR A 168 2.60 -0.02 -11.39
CA TYR A 168 2.33 -1.46 -11.43
C TYR A 168 3.60 -2.31 -11.32
N ASP A 169 4.59 -2.06 -12.18
CA ASP A 169 5.77 -2.92 -12.28
C ASP A 169 6.65 -2.89 -11.02
N ASN A 170 6.88 -1.71 -10.42
CA ASN A 170 7.63 -1.60 -9.18
C ASN A 170 6.86 -2.21 -7.99
N VAL A 171 5.55 -1.99 -7.93
CA VAL A 171 4.69 -2.53 -6.87
C VAL A 171 4.66 -4.06 -6.92
N LEU A 172 4.46 -4.65 -8.10
CA LEU A 172 4.42 -6.10 -8.25
C LEU A 172 5.81 -6.72 -8.04
N LYS A 173 6.88 -6.09 -8.53
CA LYS A 173 8.26 -6.51 -8.26
C LYS A 173 8.57 -6.49 -6.76
N ALA A 174 8.14 -5.45 -6.03
CA ALA A 174 8.28 -5.39 -4.58
C ALA A 174 7.48 -6.50 -3.88
N ALA A 175 6.23 -6.76 -4.29
CA ALA A 175 5.40 -7.83 -3.75
C ALA A 175 6.02 -9.22 -3.98
N ASP A 176 6.59 -9.46 -5.16
CA ASP A 176 7.30 -10.69 -5.49
C ASP A 176 8.53 -10.88 -4.58
N ILE A 177 9.33 -9.83 -4.36
CA ILE A 177 10.48 -9.86 -3.44
C ILE A 177 10.04 -10.09 -1.99
N MET A 178 8.94 -9.48 -1.54
CA MET A 178 8.38 -9.72 -0.21
C MET A 178 7.98 -11.17 0.02
N ASN A 179 7.54 -11.88 -1.00
CA ASN A 179 7.14 -13.28 -0.93
C ASN A 179 8.32 -14.26 -0.98
N TYR A 180 9.50 -13.82 -1.37
CA TYR A 180 10.67 -14.70 -1.49
C TYR A 180 11.02 -15.41 -0.18
N THR A 181 11.24 -16.72 -0.27
CA THR A 181 11.56 -17.58 0.88
C THR A 181 12.89 -17.21 1.56
N PHE A 182 13.84 -16.67 0.81
CA PHE A 182 15.16 -16.25 1.32
C PHE A 182 15.21 -14.76 1.71
N GLY A 183 14.05 -14.09 1.75
CA GLY A 183 13.94 -12.68 2.07
C GLY A 183 12.97 -12.42 3.21
N PHE A 184 11.98 -11.58 2.97
CA PHE A 184 10.95 -11.26 3.97
C PHE A 184 10.05 -12.45 4.33
N HIS A 185 9.91 -13.42 3.43
CA HIS A 185 9.08 -14.61 3.58
C HIS A 185 7.63 -14.30 3.95
N ILE A 186 7.09 -13.22 3.37
CA ILE A 186 5.70 -12.81 3.61
C ILE A 186 4.78 -13.62 2.69
N SER A 187 3.83 -14.35 3.28
CA SER A 187 2.85 -15.12 2.51
C SER A 187 2.04 -14.20 1.57
N VAL A 188 1.77 -14.66 0.35
CA VAL A 188 0.91 -13.96 -0.63
C VAL A 188 -0.45 -13.55 -0.05
N ARG A 189 -0.99 -14.30 0.91
CA ARG A 189 -2.25 -14.00 1.61
C ARG A 189 -2.14 -12.81 2.59
N LYS A 190 -0.92 -12.40 2.92
CA LYS A 190 -0.62 -11.28 3.80
C LYS A 190 -0.28 -10.00 3.04
N ILE A 191 -0.27 -10.04 1.70
CA ILE A 191 0.00 -8.89 0.85
C ILE A 191 -1.31 -8.49 0.15
N THR A 192 -1.72 -7.24 0.32
CA THR A 192 -2.91 -6.67 -0.33
C THR A 192 -2.52 -5.46 -1.15
N ILE A 193 -2.88 -5.47 -2.42
CA ILE A 193 -2.71 -4.33 -3.33
C ILE A 193 -4.08 -3.69 -3.49
N SER A 194 -4.18 -2.39 -3.17
CA SER A 194 -5.39 -1.61 -3.30
C SER A 194 -5.31 -0.68 -4.51
N THR A 195 -6.45 -0.45 -5.17
CA THR A 195 -6.55 0.49 -6.29
C THR A 195 -7.84 1.27 -6.23
N CYS A 196 -7.82 2.52 -6.68
CA CYS A 196 -9.03 3.33 -6.85
C CYS A 196 -9.85 2.92 -8.09
N GLY A 197 -9.35 1.96 -8.90
CA GLY A 197 -10.06 1.42 -10.06
C GLY A 197 -9.40 1.73 -11.40
N ILE A 198 -8.08 1.52 -11.52
CA ILE A 198 -7.37 1.57 -12.79
C ILE A 198 -7.69 0.30 -13.58
N HIS A 199 -8.66 0.37 -14.50
CA HIS A 199 -9.20 -0.80 -15.23
C HIS A 199 -8.11 -1.65 -15.88
N SER A 200 -7.18 -1.03 -16.63
CA SER A 200 -6.07 -1.74 -17.29
C SER A 200 -5.14 -2.44 -16.31
N GLY A 201 -4.91 -1.84 -15.13
CA GLY A 201 -4.11 -2.46 -14.06
C GLY A 201 -4.83 -3.65 -13.43
N ILE A 202 -6.14 -3.54 -13.20
CA ILE A 202 -6.97 -4.65 -12.68
C ILE A 202 -6.99 -5.80 -13.67
N GLU A 203 -7.23 -5.53 -14.95
CA GLU A 203 -7.25 -6.54 -16.01
C GLU A 203 -5.90 -7.25 -16.11
N ARG A 204 -4.80 -6.50 -16.16
CA ARG A 204 -3.44 -7.05 -16.18
C ARG A 204 -3.15 -7.93 -14.94
N PHE A 205 -3.56 -7.48 -13.75
CA PHE A 205 -3.39 -8.22 -12.49
C PHE A 205 -4.11 -9.58 -12.53
N ILE A 206 -5.31 -9.62 -13.11
CA ILE A 206 -6.10 -10.84 -13.27
C ILE A 206 -5.48 -11.74 -14.34
N ASP A 207 -5.11 -11.22 -15.50
CA ASP A 207 -4.57 -11.97 -16.63
C ASP A 207 -3.17 -12.56 -16.33
N GLU A 208 -2.38 -11.87 -15.50
CA GLU A 208 -1.11 -12.39 -14.98
C GLU A 208 -1.30 -13.37 -13.80
N GLU A 209 -2.53 -13.68 -13.40
CA GLU A 209 -2.86 -14.58 -12.29
C GLU A 209 -2.11 -14.26 -10.98
N ARG A 210 -1.93 -12.96 -10.68
CA ARG A 210 -1.17 -12.51 -9.52
C ARG A 210 -1.76 -13.08 -8.23
N PRO A 211 -0.94 -13.70 -7.33
CA PRO A 211 -1.44 -14.46 -6.19
C PRO A 211 -1.85 -13.61 -4.98
N TYR A 212 -1.67 -12.28 -5.05
CA TYR A 212 -1.91 -11.34 -3.96
C TYR A 212 -3.39 -11.03 -3.77
N ASN A 213 -3.76 -10.51 -2.60
CA ASN A 213 -5.11 -10.00 -2.41
C ASN A 213 -5.28 -8.69 -3.19
N LEU A 214 -6.43 -8.53 -3.82
CA LEU A 214 -6.82 -7.31 -4.51
C LEU A 214 -7.91 -6.59 -3.73
N ALA A 215 -7.72 -5.30 -3.46
CA ALA A 215 -8.74 -4.41 -2.90
C ALA A 215 -9.07 -3.33 -3.94
N ILE A 216 -10.36 -3.03 -4.14
CA ILE A 216 -10.81 -2.00 -5.09
C ILE A 216 -11.71 -1.03 -4.35
N SER A 217 -11.34 0.25 -4.38
CA SER A 217 -12.10 1.33 -3.74
C SER A 217 -13.29 1.74 -4.60
N LEU A 218 -14.48 1.38 -4.16
CA LEU A 218 -15.73 1.83 -4.75
C LEU A 218 -16.15 3.20 -4.20
N ASN A 219 -16.32 3.29 -2.89
CA ASN A 219 -16.64 4.47 -2.07
C ASN A 219 -17.96 5.20 -2.37
N ASP A 220 -18.56 5.00 -3.54
CA ASP A 220 -19.89 5.48 -3.92
C ASP A 220 -20.57 4.51 -4.87
N THR A 221 -21.86 4.27 -4.67
CA THR A 221 -22.68 3.41 -5.52
C THR A 221 -23.31 4.16 -6.70
N GLU A 222 -23.37 5.49 -6.62
CA GLU A 222 -23.88 6.37 -7.67
C GLU A 222 -22.72 6.92 -8.49
N PRO A 223 -22.69 6.68 -9.83
CA PRO A 223 -21.60 7.15 -10.68
C PRO A 223 -21.34 8.65 -10.60
N GLU A 224 -22.39 9.48 -10.48
CA GLU A 224 -22.25 10.93 -10.39
C GLU A 224 -21.56 11.35 -9.06
N LYS A 225 -21.95 10.77 -7.94
CA LYS A 225 -21.28 11.00 -6.66
C LYS A 225 -19.84 10.50 -6.70
N ARG A 226 -19.62 9.29 -7.25
CA ARG A 226 -18.27 8.75 -7.39
C ARG A 226 -17.40 9.64 -8.27
N ARG A 227 -17.94 10.21 -9.35
CA ARG A 227 -17.21 11.13 -10.25
C ARG A 227 -16.72 12.38 -9.53
N VAL A 228 -17.50 12.89 -8.57
CA VAL A 228 -17.14 14.05 -7.74
C VAL A 228 -16.06 13.66 -6.73
N ASN A 229 -16.27 12.55 -6.02
CA ASN A 229 -15.39 12.11 -4.93
C ASN A 229 -14.12 11.39 -5.41
N MET A 230 -14.22 10.69 -6.53
CA MET A 230 -13.13 9.92 -7.15
C MET A 230 -13.14 10.20 -8.66
N PRO A 231 -12.40 11.21 -9.15
CA PRO A 231 -12.38 11.60 -10.55
C PRO A 231 -11.95 10.51 -11.53
N VAL A 232 -11.33 9.43 -11.04
CA VAL A 232 -11.02 8.22 -11.82
C VAL A 232 -12.25 7.64 -12.52
N GLU A 233 -13.46 7.82 -11.97
CA GLU A 233 -14.74 7.40 -12.56
C GLU A 233 -14.97 7.97 -13.96
N LYS A 234 -14.41 9.15 -14.26
CA LYS A 234 -14.53 9.77 -15.59
C LYS A 234 -13.83 8.96 -16.68
N LYS A 235 -12.71 8.33 -16.33
CA LYS A 235 -11.87 7.55 -17.25
C LYS A 235 -12.16 6.06 -17.17
N TYR A 236 -12.46 5.56 -15.97
CA TYR A 236 -12.69 4.15 -15.68
C TYR A 236 -13.98 4.01 -14.86
N PRO A 237 -15.16 3.96 -15.51
CA PRO A 237 -16.44 3.77 -14.84
C PRO A 237 -16.45 2.47 -14.03
N PHE A 238 -16.90 2.54 -12.78
CA PHE A 238 -16.90 1.36 -11.92
C PHE A 238 -17.80 0.23 -12.44
N ALA A 239 -18.84 0.56 -13.20
CA ALA A 239 -19.68 -0.43 -13.87
C ALA A 239 -18.89 -1.34 -14.82
N GLU A 240 -17.88 -0.81 -15.52
CA GLU A 240 -16.99 -1.58 -16.38
C GLU A 240 -16.06 -2.48 -15.57
N ILE A 241 -15.58 -2.00 -14.43
CA ILE A 241 -14.79 -2.78 -13.49
C ILE A 241 -15.63 -3.93 -12.93
N ALA A 242 -16.87 -3.67 -12.51
CA ALA A 242 -17.78 -4.70 -12.02
C ALA A 242 -18.04 -5.78 -13.07
N ALA A 243 -18.26 -5.39 -14.34
CA ALA A 243 -18.43 -6.32 -15.45
C ALA A 243 -17.14 -7.13 -15.75
N LEU A 244 -15.96 -6.51 -15.64
CA LEU A 244 -14.68 -7.21 -15.76
C LEU A 244 -14.52 -8.28 -14.68
N LEU A 245 -14.81 -7.91 -13.42
CA LEU A 245 -14.73 -8.79 -12.27
C LEU A 245 -15.71 -9.96 -12.39
N GLU A 246 -16.94 -9.71 -12.82
CA GLU A 246 -17.94 -10.75 -13.06
C GLU A 246 -17.48 -11.75 -14.12
N ARG A 247 -16.88 -11.27 -15.19
CA ARG A 247 -16.42 -12.09 -16.31
C ARG A 247 -15.15 -12.89 -16.00
N LYS A 248 -14.15 -12.27 -15.35
CA LYS A 248 -12.79 -12.83 -15.20
C LYS A 248 -12.47 -13.32 -13.78
N PHE A 249 -13.24 -12.91 -12.75
CA PHE A 249 -12.91 -13.19 -11.34
C PHE A 249 -13.78 -14.26 -10.63
N PRO A 250 -14.67 -15.02 -11.28
CA PRO A 250 -15.68 -15.84 -10.60
C PRO A 250 -15.10 -17.03 -9.83
N VAL A 251 -13.91 -17.51 -10.17
CA VAL A 251 -13.33 -18.77 -9.65
C VAL A 251 -11.96 -18.58 -9.04
N SER A 252 -11.48 -17.35 -8.93
CA SER A 252 -10.13 -17.03 -8.44
C SER A 252 -9.92 -17.51 -7.01
N ARG A 253 -8.75 -18.11 -6.75
CA ARG A 253 -8.24 -18.39 -5.40
C ARG A 253 -7.92 -17.13 -4.60
N ASN A 254 -7.90 -15.98 -5.27
CA ASN A 254 -7.55 -14.69 -4.69
C ASN A 254 -8.78 -14.07 -4.03
N ARG A 255 -8.57 -13.39 -2.91
CA ARG A 255 -9.62 -12.67 -2.19
C ARG A 255 -9.76 -11.30 -2.80
N LEU A 256 -10.92 -11.06 -3.40
CA LEU A 256 -11.31 -9.73 -3.84
C LEU A 256 -12.06 -9.02 -2.73
N THR A 257 -11.58 -7.84 -2.37
CA THR A 257 -12.22 -6.96 -1.40
C THR A 257 -12.68 -5.69 -2.12
N ILE A 258 -13.92 -5.29 -1.88
CA ILE A 258 -14.41 -3.97 -2.28
C ILE A 258 -14.38 -3.08 -1.05
N GLU A 259 -13.66 -1.97 -1.13
CA GLU A 259 -13.58 -0.99 -0.05
C GLU A 259 -14.64 0.10 -0.24
N TYR A 260 -15.31 0.42 0.85
CA TYR A 260 -16.40 1.37 0.87
C TYR A 260 -16.29 2.27 2.09
N VAL A 261 -15.85 3.50 1.86
CA VAL A 261 -15.82 4.54 2.89
C VAL A 261 -17.24 5.04 3.13
N MET A 262 -17.77 4.76 4.33
CA MET A 262 -19.11 5.14 4.72
C MET A 262 -19.19 6.61 5.13
N ARG A 263 -20.08 7.34 4.47
CA ARG A 263 -20.46 8.72 4.75
C ARG A 263 -21.99 8.78 4.93
N LYS A 264 -22.47 9.88 5.52
CA LYS A 264 -23.94 10.09 5.71
C LYS A 264 -24.75 9.98 4.42
N ASP A 265 -24.16 10.37 3.29
CA ASP A 265 -24.82 10.48 1.98
C ASP A 265 -24.72 9.23 1.10
N ASN A 266 -24.04 8.16 1.56
CA ASN A 266 -23.81 6.95 0.76
C ASN A 266 -24.16 5.62 1.47
N ILE A 267 -24.88 5.65 2.60
CA ILE A 267 -25.28 4.49 3.37
C ILE A 267 -26.81 4.32 3.47
N SER A 268 -27.51 4.66 2.40
CA SER A 268 -28.95 4.46 2.30
C SER A 268 -29.33 3.01 1.98
N LYS A 269 -30.61 2.68 2.13
CA LYS A 269 -31.15 1.38 1.68
C LYS A 269 -30.98 1.16 0.16
N GLU A 270 -31.04 2.23 -0.60
CA GLU A 270 -30.83 2.23 -2.05
C GLU A 270 -29.37 1.92 -2.39
N ASP A 271 -28.41 2.42 -1.58
CA ASP A 271 -27.00 2.09 -1.71
C ASP A 271 -26.76 0.60 -1.48
N ALA A 272 -27.35 0.02 -0.44
CA ALA A 272 -27.27 -1.41 -0.18
C ALA A 272 -27.82 -2.25 -1.34
N LYS A 273 -28.94 -1.84 -1.95
CA LYS A 273 -29.52 -2.50 -3.13
C LYS A 273 -28.59 -2.41 -4.36
N ARG A 274 -27.97 -1.23 -4.57
CA ARG A 274 -27.03 -1.02 -5.67
C ARG A 274 -25.78 -1.89 -5.47
N LEU A 275 -25.23 -1.97 -4.27
CA LEU A 275 -24.11 -2.86 -3.94
C LEU A 275 -24.44 -4.32 -4.25
N LYS A 276 -25.61 -4.81 -3.79
CA LYS A 276 -26.04 -6.17 -4.10
C LYS A 276 -26.19 -6.44 -5.58
N LYS A 277 -26.80 -5.51 -6.32
CA LYS A 277 -26.97 -5.63 -7.77
C LYS A 277 -25.62 -5.64 -8.50
N MET A 278 -24.70 -4.76 -8.09
CA MET A 278 -23.38 -4.59 -8.71
C MET A 278 -22.50 -5.83 -8.55
N PHE A 279 -22.62 -6.54 -7.43
CA PHE A 279 -21.77 -7.69 -7.12
C PHE A 279 -22.54 -9.01 -7.00
N ARG A 280 -23.68 -9.13 -7.68
CA ARG A 280 -24.59 -10.27 -7.58
C ARG A 280 -23.93 -11.63 -7.86
N TYR A 281 -22.94 -11.66 -8.74
CA TYR A 281 -22.28 -12.88 -9.19
C TYR A 281 -20.81 -12.96 -8.79
N ALA A 282 -20.24 -11.87 -8.26
CA ALA A 282 -18.85 -11.84 -7.84
C ALA A 282 -18.69 -12.34 -6.39
N ARG A 283 -17.71 -13.20 -6.15
CA ARG A 283 -17.30 -13.58 -4.79
C ARG A 283 -16.44 -12.49 -4.20
N ILE A 284 -17.07 -11.46 -3.65
CA ILE A 284 -16.41 -10.34 -2.99
C ILE A 284 -16.60 -10.37 -1.48
N LYS A 285 -15.68 -9.72 -0.78
CA LYS A 285 -15.84 -9.25 0.59
C LYS A 285 -16.01 -7.73 0.56
N LEU A 286 -17.05 -7.21 1.20
CA LEU A 286 -17.22 -5.78 1.36
C LEU A 286 -16.51 -5.34 2.64
N ASN A 287 -15.57 -4.41 2.53
CA ASN A 287 -14.87 -3.81 3.65
C ASN A 287 -15.39 -2.40 3.87
N LEU A 288 -16.15 -2.20 4.93
CA LEU A 288 -16.75 -0.93 5.29
C LEU A 288 -15.81 -0.15 6.20
N ILE A 289 -15.54 1.09 5.85
CA ILE A 289 -14.61 1.98 6.56
C ILE A 289 -15.38 3.21 6.98
N PRO A 290 -15.74 3.37 8.28
CA PRO A 290 -16.37 4.60 8.74
C PRO A 290 -15.46 5.81 8.49
N LEU A 291 -16.00 6.85 7.87
CA LEU A 291 -15.29 8.12 7.73
C LEU A 291 -15.19 8.79 9.10
N ASN A 292 -14.09 9.48 9.36
CA ASN A 292 -13.93 10.32 10.54
C ASN A 292 -14.27 11.78 10.21
N GLY A 293 -14.81 12.53 11.18
CA GLY A 293 -15.09 13.96 11.04
C GLY A 293 -16.56 14.31 10.80
N ILE A 294 -16.81 15.47 10.18
CA ILE A 294 -18.15 16.10 10.10
C ILE A 294 -19.15 15.28 9.27
N ASP A 295 -18.66 14.59 8.24
CA ASP A 295 -19.48 13.75 7.36
C ASP A 295 -19.55 12.29 7.82
N ALA A 296 -19.04 12.02 9.03
CA ALA A 296 -19.10 10.69 9.61
C ALA A 296 -20.57 10.29 9.89
N PRO A 297 -20.97 9.07 9.50
CA PRO A 297 -22.29 8.58 9.83
C PRO A 297 -22.41 8.31 11.33
N SER A 298 -23.62 8.49 11.87
CA SER A 298 -23.91 8.07 13.25
C SER A 298 -23.94 6.54 13.37
N GLY A 299 -23.68 6.02 14.57
CA GLY A 299 -23.77 4.57 14.81
C GLY A 299 -25.11 3.97 14.38
N ARG A 300 -26.24 4.68 14.59
CA ARG A 300 -27.57 4.23 14.16
C ARG A 300 -27.71 4.11 12.64
N GLU A 301 -27.12 5.04 11.87
CA GLU A 301 -27.12 4.99 10.40
C GLU A 301 -26.27 3.82 9.92
N VAL A 302 -25.12 3.59 10.53
CA VAL A 302 -24.25 2.44 10.23
C VAL A 302 -24.98 1.12 10.53
N ASP A 303 -25.61 0.99 11.71
CA ASP A 303 -26.34 -0.22 12.11
C ASP A 303 -27.52 -0.50 11.15
N ALA A 304 -28.25 0.52 10.74
CA ALA A 304 -29.33 0.38 9.77
C ALA A 304 -28.82 -0.10 8.40
N PHE A 305 -27.70 0.45 7.93
CA PHE A 305 -27.07 0.03 6.68
C PHE A 305 -26.54 -1.41 6.73
N LEU A 306 -25.89 -1.79 7.84
CA LEU A 306 -25.42 -3.15 8.07
C LEU A 306 -26.55 -4.17 8.05
N LYS A 307 -27.68 -3.84 8.70
CA LYS A 307 -28.87 -4.69 8.71
C LYS A 307 -29.44 -4.92 7.30
N GLU A 308 -29.45 -3.89 6.45
CA GLU A 308 -29.87 -4.05 5.04
C GLU A 308 -28.91 -4.94 4.26
N LEU A 309 -27.59 -4.81 4.47
CA LEU A 309 -26.58 -5.67 3.84
C LEU A 309 -26.68 -7.12 4.32
N GLU A 310 -26.95 -7.35 5.61
CA GLU A 310 -27.15 -8.68 6.18
C GLU A 310 -28.38 -9.36 5.57
N ILE A 311 -29.53 -8.67 5.51
CA ILE A 311 -30.75 -9.17 4.84
C ILE A 311 -30.45 -9.58 3.38
N MET A 312 -29.50 -8.90 2.73
CA MET A 312 -29.08 -9.17 1.36
C MET A 312 -28.00 -10.25 1.24
N ASN A 313 -27.53 -10.80 2.37
CA ASN A 313 -26.49 -11.84 2.42
C ASN A 313 -25.17 -11.44 1.74
N VAL A 314 -24.73 -10.19 1.97
CA VAL A 314 -23.44 -9.67 1.50
C VAL A 314 -22.39 -9.90 2.59
N PRO A 315 -21.26 -10.57 2.32
CA PRO A 315 -20.19 -10.71 3.31
C PRO A 315 -19.55 -9.36 3.62
N VAL A 316 -19.69 -8.90 4.86
CA VAL A 316 -19.22 -7.58 5.31
C VAL A 316 -18.13 -7.73 6.37
N SER A 317 -17.16 -6.83 6.37
CA SER A 317 -16.30 -6.54 7.51
C SER A 317 -16.24 -5.04 7.73
N ILE A 318 -16.23 -4.63 9.00
CA ILE A 318 -16.00 -3.24 9.39
C ILE A 318 -14.53 -3.11 9.75
N ARG A 319 -13.89 -2.08 9.24
CA ARG A 319 -12.51 -1.72 9.57
C ARG A 319 -12.51 -0.37 10.27
N ASN A 320 -12.22 -0.37 11.56
CA ASN A 320 -12.00 0.88 12.29
C ASN A 320 -10.76 1.60 11.76
N SER A 321 -10.81 2.92 11.73
CA SER A 321 -9.70 3.78 11.34
C SER A 321 -8.67 3.82 12.46
N ALA A 322 -7.53 3.17 12.28
CA ALA A 322 -6.43 3.20 13.23
C ALA A 322 -5.56 4.46 13.03
N GLY A 323 -5.02 5.02 14.12
CA GLY A 323 -4.11 6.17 14.09
C GLY A 323 -4.74 7.47 13.60
N SER A 324 -6.05 7.65 13.77
CA SER A 324 -6.75 8.87 13.32
C SER A 324 -6.30 10.14 14.07
N ASP A 325 -5.83 10.00 15.30
CA ASP A 325 -5.33 11.05 16.17
C ASP A 325 -3.92 11.55 15.78
N ILE A 326 -3.22 10.76 14.98
CA ILE A 326 -1.88 11.10 14.46
C ILE A 326 -1.87 11.32 12.93
N ASP A 327 -3.02 11.52 12.29
CA ASP A 327 -3.18 11.59 10.83
C ASP A 327 -2.62 10.34 10.12
N GLY A 328 -2.78 9.16 10.71
CA GLY A 328 -2.29 7.88 10.21
C GLY A 328 -3.37 7.01 9.54
N ALA A 329 -4.64 7.42 9.59
CA ALA A 329 -5.75 6.67 8.99
C ALA A 329 -5.77 6.77 7.46
N CYS A 330 -6.54 5.88 6.81
CA CYS A 330 -6.68 5.86 5.36
C CYS A 330 -7.13 7.23 4.82
N GLY A 331 -6.41 7.73 3.81
CA GLY A 331 -6.66 9.04 3.20
C GLY A 331 -6.11 10.24 3.97
N GLN A 332 -5.49 10.05 5.14
CA GLN A 332 -4.92 11.14 5.95
C GLN A 332 -3.43 11.37 5.70
N LEU A 333 -2.75 10.44 5.01
CA LEU A 333 -1.31 10.54 4.76
C LEU A 333 -1.01 11.69 3.80
N ALA A 334 -0.45 12.73 4.32
CA ALA A 334 0.22 13.87 3.71
C ALA A 334 0.64 14.79 4.85
N GLY A 335 1.64 14.38 5.61
CA GLY A 335 1.96 15.01 6.89
C GLY A 335 2.15 16.51 6.79
N LYS A 336 1.82 17.21 7.87
CA LYS A 336 2.03 18.66 8.00
C LYS A 336 3.45 19.08 7.64
N LYS A 337 4.46 18.23 7.94
CA LYS A 337 5.86 18.45 7.58
C LYS A 337 6.11 18.36 6.07
N THR A 338 5.43 17.47 5.36
CA THR A 338 5.50 17.38 3.89
C THR A 338 4.95 18.65 3.24
N ILE A 339 3.80 19.12 3.73
CA ILE A 339 3.19 20.38 3.25
C ILE A 339 4.11 21.57 3.59
N GLN A 340 4.63 21.66 4.80
CA GLN A 340 5.57 22.73 5.20
C GLN A 340 6.87 22.72 4.38
N ALA A 341 7.43 21.53 4.08
CA ALA A 341 8.63 21.42 3.26
C ALA A 341 8.38 21.90 1.81
N ILE A 342 7.22 21.55 1.25
CA ILE A 342 6.81 22.00 -0.10
C ILE A 342 6.56 23.52 -0.08
N GLU A 343 5.89 24.06 0.92
CA GLU A 343 5.64 25.50 1.07
C GLU A 343 6.94 26.28 1.23
N THR A 344 7.91 25.73 1.99
CA THR A 344 9.22 26.35 2.18
C THR A 344 10.06 26.34 0.90
N GLN A 345 10.02 25.26 0.13
CA GLN A 345 10.67 25.16 -1.20
C GLN A 345 9.98 26.05 -2.24
N GLY A 346 8.66 26.12 -2.22
CA GLY A 346 7.89 27.02 -3.10
C GLY A 346 8.12 28.51 -2.83
N SER A 347 8.41 28.88 -1.57
CA SER A 347 8.75 30.25 -1.20
C SER A 347 10.14 30.69 -1.68
N LEU A 348 11.03 29.74 -1.92
CA LEU A 348 12.39 30.01 -2.48
C LEU A 348 12.38 30.23 -4.00
N VAL A 349 11.37 29.71 -4.71
CA VAL A 349 11.23 29.89 -6.16
C VAL A 349 10.61 31.24 -6.56
N THR A 350 9.95 31.94 -5.62
CA THR A 350 9.30 33.24 -5.88
C THR A 350 10.24 34.45 -5.66
N ILE A 351 11.49 34.22 -5.28
CA ILE A 351 12.49 35.30 -4.99
C ILE A 351 13.67 35.31 -6.02
N MET A 352 13.52 34.62 -7.15
CA MET A 352 14.50 34.78 -8.26
C MET A 352 13.86 35.37 -9.51
#